data_7a8eb0b8177d44013387cfcc44fd7123
#
_entry.id   7a8eb0b8177d44013387cfcc44fd7123
#
_cell.length_a   1.000
_cell.length_b   1.000
_cell.length_c   1.000
_cell.angle_alpha   90.00
_cell.angle_beta   90.00
_cell.angle_gamma   90.00
#
_symmetry.space_group_name_H-M   'P 1'
#
loop_
_entity.id
_entity.type
_entity.pdbx_description
1 polymer ?
#
loop_
_entity_poly.entity_id
_entity_poly.type
_entity_poly.pdbx_seq_one_letter_code
_entity_poly.pdbx_strand_id
1 'polypeptide(L)'
;MRCVKFTWLMPFAVSAVCSQPAWSGEHFDPGLLQSVNGNAVINDTALLSQGFQPPGTYSVHIDVNGKSVLVSNVRFEANSDKQLVACLSFETYKKLGVDMSKLKSGSEDNALKDACISIEEQLPGAKSTFDFSQLKLEISLPQTVLHDDSLQGVPPEEWDDGIPALITMYQLSGQQYIKHSSETTDALYANLTNGINIGRWRYRNNSTASKEEGWKNISNYVETAIRPLKGELTIGDASTPGDIFDSLLIRGVQLSSDDEMTPDQLTGFAPMIRGIAKSNARVTVRENGNVIYQRSVPAGPFVISDLSSVSNGGKLDVTITEADGSETHSTVSYSNVPQLLRAGQLKYSLSAGKYLSDTTGDEKKPEVLQSTLSLGLPLNSTLYGGSQFHEKFRAFSLGLGFDLKRARGVAVDVTKSKGSHENTDKTEGEMVRLTYRNSIPESDTQIQMDSRFYANKYQSFSDWANSGQEYQDSNKRREYNLTVNQSLTDEHSFFATLSRAENIDNTVSRMWQLGWNGAFKIASFSLAYSMTRDDSAAKWDKQLSLTLSVPFSELFPKAQPMVSLTTMSALEGDISNQLGVSGKVGDRQDLNWNTQLSYAAQKDQAATQSASAGMNYQGRY
;
A
#
# COMPACT_ATOMS: atom_id res chain seq x y z
N MET A 1 -62.87 -0.41 7.10
CA MET A 1 -63.34 0.70 8.00
C MET A 1 -62.15 1.53 8.44
N ARG A 2 -62.28 2.81 8.11
CA ARG A 2 -61.60 4.02 8.60
C ARG A 2 -60.09 4.21 8.29
N CYS A 3 -59.92 5.05 7.26
CA CYS A 3 -58.77 5.94 7.04
C CYS A 3 -58.49 6.84 8.24
N VAL A 4 -57.23 7.09 8.52
CA VAL A 4 -56.79 8.37 9.12
C VAL A 4 -55.66 8.92 8.25
N LYS A 5 -56.02 10.00 7.54
CA LYS A 5 -55.07 10.92 6.88
C LYS A 5 -54.47 11.82 7.96
N PHE A 6 -53.14 11.98 7.94
CA PHE A 6 -52.48 13.14 8.55
C PHE A 6 -51.69 13.87 7.49
N THR A 7 -52.30 14.91 6.98
CA THR A 7 -51.67 15.98 6.20
C THR A 7 -51.11 17.01 7.18
N TRP A 8 -49.80 17.26 7.12
CA TRP A 8 -49.22 18.52 7.58
C TRP A 8 -48.28 19.05 6.47
N LEU A 9 -48.82 20.01 5.74
CA LEU A 9 -48.12 20.93 4.87
C LEU A 9 -47.60 22.07 5.76
N MET A 10 -46.26 22.25 5.77
CA MET A 10 -45.66 23.55 6.08
C MET A 10 -44.90 24.04 4.86
N PRO A 11 -45.22 25.23 4.35
CA PRO A 11 -44.44 25.85 3.30
C PRO A 11 -43.21 26.54 3.92
N PHE A 12 -42.02 26.03 3.64
CA PHE A 12 -40.78 26.80 3.82
C PHE A 12 -40.65 27.76 2.65
N ALA A 13 -40.89 29.03 2.92
CA ALA A 13 -40.53 30.12 2.04
C ALA A 13 -38.99 30.20 1.98
N VAL A 14 -38.39 29.74 0.88
CA VAL A 14 -37.01 29.97 0.56
C VAL A 14 -36.87 31.43 0.11
N SER A 15 -36.43 32.30 1.00
CA SER A 15 -35.96 33.64 0.64
C SER A 15 -34.66 33.48 -0.11
N ALA A 16 -34.69 33.60 -1.43
CA ALA A 16 -33.50 33.76 -2.24
C ALA A 16 -32.84 35.10 -1.88
N VAL A 17 -31.87 35.06 -1.00
CA VAL A 17 -30.93 36.18 -0.82
C VAL A 17 -29.95 36.11 -2.00
N CYS A 18 -30.14 36.97 -2.99
CA CYS A 18 -29.13 37.26 -3.97
C CYS A 18 -27.92 37.87 -3.24
N SER A 19 -26.94 37.03 -2.89
CA SER A 19 -25.62 37.50 -2.51
C SER A 19 -24.92 37.98 -3.79
N GLN A 20 -24.91 39.28 -4.02
CA GLN A 20 -23.96 39.85 -4.95
C GLN A 20 -22.55 39.57 -4.43
N PRO A 21 -21.60 39.15 -5.28
CA PRO A 21 -20.21 39.05 -4.86
C PRO A 21 -19.76 40.47 -4.47
N ALA A 22 -19.54 40.69 -3.18
CA ALA A 22 -18.82 41.87 -2.72
C ALA A 22 -17.38 41.73 -3.17
N TRP A 23 -16.99 42.46 -4.18
CA TRP A 23 -15.60 42.68 -4.51
C TRP A 23 -15.04 43.58 -3.39
N SER A 24 -14.53 42.97 -2.32
CA SER A 24 -13.68 43.66 -1.36
C SER A 24 -12.31 43.85 -2.02
N GLY A 25 -12.07 45.01 -2.59
CA GLY A 25 -10.71 45.38 -2.94
C GLY A 25 -9.89 45.40 -1.65
N GLU A 26 -8.85 44.58 -1.59
CA GLU A 26 -7.90 44.60 -0.48
C GLU A 26 -7.22 45.97 -0.45
N HIS A 27 -7.45 46.71 0.63
CA HIS A 27 -6.84 48.04 0.83
C HIS A 27 -5.64 47.90 1.75
N PHE A 28 -4.44 48.01 1.16
CA PHE A 28 -3.20 48.02 1.93
C PHE A 28 -2.92 49.43 2.49
N ASP A 29 -2.77 49.53 3.80
CA ASP A 29 -2.37 50.79 4.46
C ASP A 29 -0.86 51.00 4.24
N PRO A 30 -0.46 52.08 3.50
CA PRO A 30 0.94 52.39 3.25
C PRO A 30 1.78 52.62 4.51
N GLY A 31 1.14 52.96 5.63
CA GLY A 31 1.79 53.18 6.92
C GLY A 31 2.33 51.93 7.60
N LEU A 32 1.91 50.74 7.15
CA LEU A 32 2.38 49.42 7.68
C LEU A 32 3.66 48.93 6.99
N LEU A 33 4.09 49.56 5.90
CA LEU A 33 5.32 49.19 5.19
C LEU A 33 6.50 49.94 5.82
N GLN A 34 7.18 49.32 6.81
CA GLN A 34 8.42 49.87 7.37
C GLN A 34 9.57 49.70 6.39
N SER A 35 10.25 50.80 6.09
CA SER A 35 11.47 50.79 5.31
C SER A 35 12.62 50.15 6.12
N VAL A 36 13.13 49.04 5.69
CA VAL A 36 14.42 48.52 6.15
C VAL A 36 15.50 49.21 5.32
N ASN A 37 16.28 50.10 5.98
CA ASN A 37 17.41 50.84 5.41
C ASN A 37 17.11 52.05 4.51
N GLY A 38 16.13 52.90 4.81
CA GLY A 38 16.15 54.31 4.35
C GLY A 38 16.09 54.60 2.84
N ASN A 39 15.92 53.59 1.99
CA ASN A 39 15.80 53.76 0.55
C ASN A 39 14.49 53.21 0.00
N ALA A 40 13.79 54.12 -0.64
CA ALA A 40 12.69 53.96 -1.57
C ALA A 40 11.53 53.08 -1.13
N VAL A 41 10.61 53.70 -0.49
CA VAL A 41 9.20 53.36 -0.52
C VAL A 41 8.78 53.05 -1.95
N ILE A 42 8.16 51.91 -2.15
CA ILE A 42 7.45 51.61 -3.38
C ILE A 42 6.38 52.67 -3.58
N ASN A 43 6.63 53.61 -4.49
CA ASN A 43 5.72 54.73 -4.79
C ASN A 43 4.39 54.27 -5.45
N ASP A 44 4.14 52.96 -5.52
CA ASP A 44 3.01 52.35 -6.23
C ASP A 44 2.14 51.42 -5.34
N THR A 45 1.84 51.86 -4.12
CA THR A 45 0.82 51.19 -3.30
C THR A 45 -0.55 51.13 -3.97
N ALA A 46 -0.81 52.04 -4.92
CA ALA A 46 -1.99 52.00 -5.78
C ALA A 46 -2.00 50.79 -6.74
N LEU A 47 -0.85 50.26 -7.10
CA LEU A 47 -0.75 49.05 -7.93
C LEU A 47 -1.00 47.76 -7.11
N LEU A 48 -0.58 47.70 -5.87
CA LEU A 48 -0.87 46.57 -4.97
C LEU A 48 -2.36 46.46 -4.66
N SER A 49 -3.06 47.62 -4.51
CA SER A 49 -4.52 47.62 -4.29
C SER A 49 -5.34 47.23 -5.52
N GLN A 50 -4.74 47.14 -6.71
CA GLN A 50 -5.35 46.68 -7.95
C GLN A 50 -4.99 45.21 -8.28
N GLY A 51 -4.38 44.46 -7.34
CA GLY A 51 -3.97 43.09 -7.55
C GLY A 51 -2.71 42.93 -8.42
N PHE A 52 -1.96 44.01 -8.67
CA PHE A 52 -0.68 43.96 -9.37
C PHE A 52 0.42 43.45 -8.45
N GLN A 53 1.13 42.45 -8.92
CA GLN A 53 2.24 41.83 -8.21
C GLN A 53 3.56 42.49 -8.65
N PRO A 54 4.47 42.81 -7.73
CA PRO A 54 5.73 43.44 -8.12
C PRO A 54 6.67 42.47 -8.82
N PRO A 55 7.39 42.89 -9.86
CA PRO A 55 8.49 42.10 -10.41
C PRO A 55 9.56 41.86 -9.34
N GLY A 56 10.19 40.69 -9.36
CA GLY A 56 11.20 40.32 -8.36
C GLY A 56 11.61 38.87 -8.42
N THR A 57 12.46 38.48 -7.49
CA THR A 57 12.87 37.08 -7.34
C THR A 57 12.15 36.47 -6.15
N TYR A 58 11.40 35.41 -6.40
CA TYR A 58 10.60 34.70 -5.42
C TYR A 58 11.05 33.26 -5.30
N SER A 59 11.06 32.74 -4.08
CA SER A 59 11.21 31.31 -3.83
C SER A 59 9.87 30.64 -4.06
N VAL A 60 9.76 29.88 -5.13
CA VAL A 60 8.48 29.31 -5.56
C VAL A 60 8.53 27.79 -5.63
N HIS A 61 7.41 27.18 -5.29
CA HIS A 61 7.16 25.77 -5.57
C HIS A 61 6.82 25.62 -7.06
N ILE A 62 7.59 24.81 -7.78
CA ILE A 62 7.37 24.56 -9.20
C ILE A 62 6.70 23.22 -9.37
N ASP A 63 5.49 23.26 -9.92
CA ASP A 63 4.73 22.07 -10.30
C ASP A 63 4.76 21.92 -11.83
N VAL A 64 5.06 20.72 -12.31
CA VAL A 64 5.01 20.38 -13.73
C VAL A 64 3.95 19.32 -13.97
N ASN A 65 3.00 19.61 -14.85
CA ASN A 65 1.89 18.72 -15.18
C ASN A 65 1.13 18.19 -13.94
N GLY A 66 0.94 19.06 -12.92
CA GLY A 66 0.25 18.72 -11.67
C GLY A 66 1.09 17.99 -10.63
N LYS A 67 2.40 17.84 -10.85
CA LYS A 67 3.34 17.25 -9.88
C LYS A 67 4.32 18.30 -9.37
N SER A 68 4.53 18.35 -8.06
CA SER A 68 5.57 19.19 -7.45
C SER A 68 6.95 18.60 -7.79
N VAL A 69 7.79 19.40 -8.42
CA VAL A 69 9.11 18.96 -8.90
C VAL A 69 10.23 19.53 -8.04
N LEU A 70 10.22 20.82 -7.77
CA LEU A 70 11.28 21.47 -6.99
C LEU A 70 10.83 22.81 -6.41
N VAL A 71 11.58 23.29 -5.42
CA VAL A 71 11.50 24.66 -4.93
C VAL A 71 12.72 25.41 -5.44
N SER A 72 12.52 26.55 -6.10
CA SER A 72 13.61 27.33 -6.68
C SER A 72 13.35 28.84 -6.58
N ASN A 73 14.44 29.59 -6.56
CA ASN A 73 14.36 31.05 -6.68
C ASN A 73 14.21 31.41 -8.16
N VAL A 74 13.03 31.90 -8.53
CA VAL A 74 12.70 32.31 -9.89
C VAL A 74 12.54 33.80 -9.97
N ARG A 75 13.17 34.45 -10.97
CA ARG A 75 12.98 35.85 -11.29
C ARG A 75 11.70 36.00 -12.12
N PHE A 76 10.88 36.97 -11.74
CA PHE A 76 9.66 37.31 -12.46
C PHE A 76 9.75 38.74 -12.99
N GLU A 77 9.42 38.94 -14.24
CA GLU A 77 9.36 40.25 -14.90
C GLU A 77 7.94 40.49 -15.43
N ALA A 78 7.55 41.77 -15.48
CA ALA A 78 6.26 42.17 -16.02
C ALA A 78 6.32 42.22 -17.56
N ASN A 79 5.40 41.54 -18.23
CA ASN A 79 5.23 41.65 -19.67
C ASN A 79 4.47 42.96 -20.05
N SER A 80 4.25 43.18 -21.36
CA SER A 80 3.49 44.32 -21.89
C SER A 80 2.08 44.47 -21.30
N ASP A 81 1.48 43.36 -20.87
CA ASP A 81 0.14 43.29 -20.29
C ASP A 81 0.18 43.38 -18.75
N LYS A 82 1.35 43.72 -18.17
CA LYS A 82 1.60 43.82 -16.73
C LYS A 82 1.40 42.53 -15.95
N GLN A 83 1.44 41.36 -16.63
CA GLN A 83 1.44 40.04 -15.98
C GLN A 83 2.87 39.62 -15.68
N LEU A 84 3.08 38.93 -14.55
CA LEU A 84 4.38 38.36 -14.19
C LEU A 84 4.69 37.14 -15.05
N VAL A 85 5.83 37.20 -15.69
CA VAL A 85 6.39 36.08 -16.48
C VAL A 85 7.58 35.49 -15.74
N ALA A 86 7.62 34.18 -15.61
CA ALA A 86 8.72 33.46 -14.97
C ALA A 86 9.93 33.39 -15.91
N CYS A 87 11.07 33.88 -15.45
CA CYS A 87 12.35 33.82 -16.16
C CYS A 87 13.11 32.58 -15.68
N LEU A 88 12.96 31.46 -16.39
CA LEU A 88 13.58 30.21 -16.01
C LEU A 88 15.01 30.11 -16.55
N SER A 89 15.95 29.68 -15.69
CA SER A 89 17.32 29.44 -16.07
C SER A 89 17.47 28.11 -16.82
N PHE A 90 18.57 27.98 -17.57
CA PHE A 90 18.94 26.75 -18.27
C PHE A 90 18.99 25.54 -17.33
N GLU A 91 19.56 25.71 -16.13
CA GLU A 91 19.56 24.68 -15.10
C GLU A 91 18.16 24.32 -14.62
N THR A 92 17.26 25.30 -14.52
CA THR A 92 15.88 25.04 -14.15
C THR A 92 15.18 24.21 -15.21
N TYR A 93 15.32 24.56 -16.51
CA TYR A 93 14.75 23.73 -17.58
C TYR A 93 15.26 22.28 -17.54
N LYS A 94 16.56 22.10 -17.30
CA LYS A 94 17.15 20.75 -17.16
C LYS A 94 16.55 20.00 -15.98
N LYS A 95 16.39 20.64 -14.82
CA LYS A 95 15.78 20.05 -13.63
C LYS A 95 14.28 19.75 -13.83
N LEU A 96 13.59 20.49 -14.67
CA LEU A 96 12.21 20.23 -15.07
C LEU A 96 12.10 19.08 -16.09
N GLY A 97 13.22 18.49 -16.51
CA GLY A 97 13.25 17.39 -17.46
C GLY A 97 12.98 17.77 -18.91
N VAL A 98 13.19 19.03 -19.27
CA VAL A 98 13.02 19.51 -20.66
C VAL A 98 14.15 19.00 -21.53
N ASP A 99 13.83 18.48 -22.70
CA ASP A 99 14.82 18.18 -23.75
C ASP A 99 15.39 19.51 -24.29
N MET A 100 16.62 19.77 -23.92
CA MET A 100 17.30 21.03 -24.24
C MET A 100 17.44 21.26 -25.76
N SER A 101 17.37 20.22 -26.57
CA SER A 101 17.38 20.31 -28.04
C SER A 101 16.07 20.89 -28.62
N LYS A 102 15.00 20.94 -27.83
CA LYS A 102 13.68 21.46 -28.21
C LYS A 102 13.50 22.93 -27.89
N LEU A 103 14.42 23.56 -27.13
CA LEU A 103 14.39 24.99 -26.86
C LEU A 103 14.65 25.78 -28.15
N LYS A 104 13.84 26.79 -28.42
CA LYS A 104 14.03 27.67 -29.58
C LYS A 104 15.34 28.46 -29.55
N SER A 105 15.83 28.81 -28.35
CA SER A 105 17.11 29.54 -28.17
C SER A 105 18.35 28.66 -28.34
N GLY A 106 18.20 27.38 -28.62
CA GLY A 106 19.31 26.43 -28.73
C GLY A 106 19.94 26.08 -27.38
N SER A 107 20.94 25.19 -27.41
CA SER A 107 21.60 24.68 -26.21
C SER A 107 22.67 25.61 -25.60
N GLU A 108 22.78 26.87 -26.04
CA GLU A 108 23.77 27.80 -25.52
C GLU A 108 23.29 28.53 -24.27
N ASP A 109 23.97 28.30 -23.16
CA ASP A 109 23.73 28.84 -21.82
C ASP A 109 23.75 30.38 -21.76
N ASN A 110 24.36 31.04 -22.72
CA ASN A 110 24.53 32.51 -22.74
C ASN A 110 23.27 33.29 -23.17
N ALA A 111 22.38 32.68 -23.95
CA ALA A 111 21.18 33.36 -24.43
C ALA A 111 20.06 33.47 -23.37
N LEU A 112 20.08 32.58 -22.37
CA LEU A 112 19.06 32.52 -21.28
C LEU A 112 19.50 33.26 -20.01
N LYS A 113 20.78 33.67 -19.90
CA LYS A 113 21.29 34.34 -18.70
C LYS A 113 20.83 35.80 -18.57
N ASP A 114 20.67 36.51 -19.67
CA ASP A 114 20.39 37.94 -19.67
C ASP A 114 18.98 38.31 -20.14
N ALA A 115 18.28 37.46 -20.86
CA ALA A 115 16.92 37.73 -21.37
C ALA A 115 15.87 36.90 -20.61
N CYS A 116 14.87 37.58 -20.07
CA CYS A 116 13.67 36.90 -19.54
C CYS A 116 12.77 36.49 -20.70
N ILE A 117 12.84 35.25 -21.11
CA ILE A 117 12.01 34.69 -22.18
C ILE A 117 10.99 33.74 -21.54
N SER A 118 9.72 33.94 -21.86
CA SER A 118 8.65 33.12 -21.31
C SER A 118 8.77 31.66 -21.76
N ILE A 119 8.29 30.74 -20.95
CA ILE A 119 8.30 29.31 -21.29
C ILE A 119 7.47 29.01 -22.53
N GLU A 120 6.39 29.77 -22.73
CA GLU A 120 5.50 29.68 -23.89
C GLU A 120 6.23 30.05 -25.20
N GLU A 121 7.15 31.03 -25.13
CA GLU A 121 7.97 31.43 -26.27
C GLU A 121 9.08 30.42 -26.58
N GLN A 122 9.65 29.81 -25.53
CA GLN A 122 10.73 28.84 -25.65
C GLN A 122 10.26 27.47 -26.13
N LEU A 123 9.11 27.01 -25.63
CA LEU A 123 8.59 25.66 -25.85
C LEU A 123 7.17 25.72 -26.42
N PRO A 124 6.98 25.34 -27.70
CA PRO A 124 5.65 25.32 -28.31
C PRO A 124 4.67 24.43 -27.56
N GLY A 125 3.55 25.01 -27.15
CA GLY A 125 2.49 24.30 -26.41
C GLY A 125 2.68 24.22 -24.89
N ALA A 126 3.77 24.79 -24.35
CA ALA A 126 3.91 24.99 -22.91
C ALA A 126 3.01 26.13 -22.41
N LYS A 127 2.61 26.05 -21.15
CA LYS A 127 1.88 27.11 -20.44
C LYS A 127 2.40 27.21 -19.03
N SER A 128 2.46 28.43 -18.50
CA SER A 128 2.79 28.67 -17.10
C SER A 128 1.71 29.52 -16.43
N THR A 129 1.47 29.29 -15.15
CA THR A 129 0.56 30.07 -14.32
C THR A 129 1.20 30.26 -12.96
N PHE A 130 1.35 31.51 -12.54
CA PHE A 130 1.93 31.85 -11.26
C PHE A 130 0.86 32.27 -10.26
N ASP A 131 0.70 31.50 -9.19
CA ASP A 131 -0.11 31.88 -8.03
C ASP A 131 0.78 32.54 -6.99
N PHE A 132 0.68 33.87 -6.94
CA PHE A 132 1.46 34.65 -6.00
C PHE A 132 1.08 34.43 -4.54
N SER A 133 -0.17 34.10 -4.27
CA SER A 133 -0.67 33.91 -2.90
C SER A 133 -0.08 32.64 -2.27
N GLN A 134 0.17 31.63 -3.08
CA GLN A 134 0.76 30.35 -2.66
C GLN A 134 2.26 30.26 -3.00
N LEU A 135 2.83 31.26 -3.68
CA LEU A 135 4.18 31.21 -4.25
C LEU A 135 4.39 29.94 -5.08
N LYS A 136 3.42 29.62 -5.92
CA LYS A 136 3.35 28.41 -6.71
C LYS A 136 3.39 28.71 -8.20
N LEU A 137 4.34 28.13 -8.90
CA LEU A 137 4.45 28.20 -10.36
C LEU A 137 4.01 26.88 -10.97
N GLU A 138 2.84 26.87 -11.57
CA GLU A 138 2.33 25.70 -12.31
C GLU A 138 2.76 25.79 -13.78
N ILE A 139 3.42 24.74 -14.26
CA ILE A 139 3.93 24.63 -15.63
C ILE A 139 3.28 23.42 -16.28
N SER A 140 2.62 23.63 -17.40
CA SER A 140 2.12 22.56 -18.27
C SER A 140 3.06 22.39 -19.46
N LEU A 141 3.71 21.24 -19.56
CA LEU A 141 4.63 20.88 -20.63
C LEU A 141 4.08 19.74 -21.48
N PRO A 142 4.07 19.88 -22.83
CA PRO A 142 3.78 18.76 -23.70
C PRO A 142 4.81 17.61 -23.50
N GLN A 143 4.36 16.37 -23.55
CA GLN A 143 5.26 15.21 -23.39
C GLN A 143 6.36 15.17 -24.47
N THR A 144 6.14 15.77 -25.64
CA THR A 144 7.10 15.80 -26.74
C THR A 144 8.31 16.70 -26.50
N VAL A 145 8.25 17.58 -25.49
CA VAL A 145 9.36 18.48 -25.13
C VAL A 145 10.08 18.04 -23.85
N LEU A 146 9.58 16.98 -23.20
CA LEU A 146 10.24 16.39 -22.05
C LEU A 146 11.24 15.33 -22.53
N HIS A 147 12.37 15.26 -21.87
CA HIS A 147 13.33 14.17 -22.08
C HIS A 147 12.67 12.84 -21.67
N ASP A 148 12.91 11.76 -22.39
CA ASP A 148 12.43 10.43 -21.99
C ASP A 148 12.90 10.06 -20.58
N ASP A 149 14.05 10.61 -20.16
CA ASP A 149 14.62 10.46 -18.83
C ASP A 149 13.90 11.27 -17.73
N SER A 150 13.11 12.29 -18.07
CA SER A 150 12.34 13.07 -17.08
C SER A 150 11.24 12.25 -16.38
N LEU A 151 10.91 11.08 -16.94
CA LEU A 151 10.06 10.07 -16.33
C LEU A 151 10.81 9.19 -15.33
N GLN A 152 12.14 9.34 -15.20
CA GLN A 152 12.98 8.44 -14.41
C GLN A 152 13.07 8.79 -12.92
N GLY A 153 12.36 9.83 -12.44
CA GLY A 153 12.41 10.26 -11.04
C GLY A 153 13.66 11.06 -10.69
N VAL A 154 14.03 11.08 -9.42
CA VAL A 154 15.21 11.79 -8.93
C VAL A 154 16.48 11.12 -9.46
N PRO A 155 17.43 11.87 -10.06
CA PRO A 155 18.69 11.32 -10.54
C PRO A 155 19.47 10.62 -9.42
N PRO A 156 20.18 9.50 -9.70
CA PRO A 156 20.92 8.76 -8.67
C PRO A 156 21.99 9.57 -7.92
N GLU A 157 22.49 10.65 -8.53
CA GLU A 157 23.45 11.57 -7.92
C GLU A 157 22.82 12.40 -6.78
N GLU A 158 21.51 12.63 -6.84
CA GLU A 158 20.75 13.40 -5.85
C GLU A 158 20.16 12.53 -4.72
N TRP A 159 20.34 11.20 -4.79
CA TRP A 159 19.85 10.31 -3.75
C TRP A 159 20.62 10.48 -2.46
N ASP A 160 19.91 10.74 -1.38
CA ASP A 160 20.47 10.88 -0.03
C ASP A 160 20.51 9.52 0.68
N ASP A 161 21.63 9.21 1.32
CA ASP A 161 21.76 8.00 2.15
C ASP A 161 21.07 8.15 3.53
N GLY A 162 20.54 9.33 3.84
CA GLY A 162 19.89 9.65 5.11
C GLY A 162 20.88 9.83 6.25
N ILE A 163 20.37 10.01 7.46
CA ILE A 163 21.17 10.26 8.66
C ILE A 163 21.45 8.95 9.43
N PRO A 164 22.58 8.87 10.17
CA PRO A 164 22.75 7.83 11.17
C PRO A 164 21.64 7.90 12.20
N ALA A 165 20.95 6.78 12.42
CA ALA A 165 19.81 6.74 13.32
C ALA A 165 19.68 5.36 13.99
N LEU A 166 19.21 5.37 15.22
CA LEU A 166 18.67 4.21 15.92
C LEU A 166 17.15 4.37 15.97
N ILE A 167 16.43 3.40 15.42
CA ILE A 167 14.98 3.42 15.30
C ILE A 167 14.44 2.24 16.10
N THR A 168 13.48 2.48 16.98
CA THR A 168 12.72 1.42 17.64
C THR A 168 11.25 1.76 17.61
N MET A 169 10.47 0.93 16.94
CA MET A 169 9.00 0.95 17.01
C MET A 169 8.55 -0.22 17.87
N TYR A 170 7.65 0.03 18.80
CA TYR A 170 7.10 -1.01 19.65
C TYR A 170 5.59 -0.90 19.75
N GLN A 171 4.94 -2.04 19.78
CA GLN A 171 3.51 -2.16 20.05
C GLN A 171 3.33 -3.18 21.16
N LEU A 172 2.77 -2.73 22.27
CA LEU A 172 2.42 -3.59 23.39
C LEU A 172 0.91 -3.72 23.45
N SER A 173 0.44 -4.94 23.59
CA SER A 173 -0.98 -5.23 23.81
C SER A 173 -1.13 -6.25 24.93
N GLY A 174 -2.08 -6.01 25.81
CA GLY A 174 -2.39 -6.91 26.91
C GLY A 174 -3.89 -7.17 26.97
N GLN A 175 -4.27 -8.40 27.27
CA GLN A 175 -5.65 -8.82 27.46
C GLN A 175 -5.75 -9.69 28.70
N GLN A 176 -6.79 -9.46 29.47
CA GLN A 176 -7.13 -10.28 30.62
C GLN A 176 -8.53 -10.85 30.42
N TYR A 177 -8.62 -12.15 30.42
CA TYR A 177 -9.90 -12.85 30.35
C TYR A 177 -10.34 -13.27 31.74
N ILE A 178 -11.43 -12.69 32.20
CA ILE A 178 -12.04 -13.01 33.50
C ILE A 178 -13.21 -13.94 33.20
N LYS A 179 -13.05 -15.23 33.43
CA LYS A 179 -14.16 -16.20 33.37
C LYS A 179 -14.78 -16.37 34.73
N HIS A 180 -16.11 -16.38 34.78
CA HIS A 180 -16.88 -16.49 36.04
C HIS A 180 -16.68 -17.82 36.80
N SER A 181 -16.05 -18.83 36.20
CA SER A 181 -15.92 -20.17 36.76
C SER A 181 -14.57 -20.87 36.54
N SER A 182 -13.53 -20.19 36.05
CA SER A 182 -12.22 -20.79 35.84
C SER A 182 -11.11 -19.73 35.88
N GLU A 183 -9.86 -20.19 35.85
CA GLU A 183 -8.69 -19.34 35.93
C GLU A 183 -8.69 -18.14 34.96
N THR A 184 -8.28 -17.00 35.48
CA THR A 184 -8.05 -15.80 34.70
C THR A 184 -6.86 -16.04 33.77
N THR A 185 -7.06 -15.87 32.48
CA THR A 185 -5.99 -16.02 31.49
C THR A 185 -5.53 -14.62 31.05
N ASP A 186 -4.23 -14.36 31.24
CA ASP A 186 -3.59 -13.13 30.82
C ASP A 186 -2.81 -13.39 29.53
N ALA A 187 -3.01 -12.58 28.51
CA ALA A 187 -2.20 -12.57 27.33
C ALA A 187 -1.49 -11.21 27.20
N LEU A 188 -0.17 -11.26 27.15
CA LEU A 188 0.67 -10.10 26.87
C LEU A 188 1.42 -10.34 25.57
N TYR A 189 1.36 -9.39 24.67
CA TYR A 189 2.00 -9.45 23.36
C TYR A 189 2.77 -8.17 23.10
N ALA A 190 4.01 -8.31 22.62
CA ALA A 190 4.85 -7.21 22.18
C ALA A 190 5.32 -7.45 20.75
N ASN A 191 5.22 -6.44 19.91
CA ASN A 191 5.84 -6.41 18.59
C ASN A 191 6.90 -5.30 18.60
N LEU A 192 8.10 -5.63 18.14
CA LEU A 192 9.25 -4.73 18.12
C LEU A 192 9.85 -4.72 16.73
N THR A 193 10.03 -3.52 16.18
CA THR A 193 10.78 -3.29 14.96
C THR A 193 11.95 -2.38 15.29
N ASN A 194 13.16 -2.90 15.17
CA ASN A 194 14.38 -2.18 15.47
C ASN A 194 15.15 -1.91 14.18
N GLY A 195 15.74 -0.73 14.05
CA GLY A 195 16.55 -0.32 12.92
C GLY A 195 17.79 0.45 13.34
N ILE A 196 18.88 0.23 12.62
CA ILE A 196 20.12 1.02 12.75
C ILE A 196 20.54 1.45 11.35
N ASN A 197 20.72 2.76 11.15
CA ASN A 197 21.24 3.34 9.92
C ASN A 197 22.66 3.84 10.15
N ILE A 198 23.61 3.37 9.33
CA ILE A 198 25.02 3.82 9.36
C ILE A 198 25.49 4.02 7.91
N GLY A 199 25.60 5.28 7.47
CA GLY A 199 25.80 5.61 6.07
C GLY A 199 24.71 4.97 5.22
N ARG A 200 25.09 4.29 4.14
CA ARG A 200 24.14 3.58 3.26
C ARG A 200 23.66 2.22 3.78
N TRP A 201 24.19 1.71 4.90
CA TRP A 201 23.80 0.43 5.45
C TRP A 201 22.66 0.57 6.44
N ARG A 202 21.70 -0.31 6.36
CA ARG A 202 20.50 -0.35 7.20
C ARG A 202 20.33 -1.74 7.79
N TYR A 203 20.49 -1.85 9.09
CA TYR A 203 20.12 -3.07 9.81
C TYR A 203 18.67 -2.99 10.23
N ARG A 204 17.94 -4.07 10.06
CA ARG A 204 16.54 -4.22 10.45
C ARG A 204 16.32 -5.52 11.21
N ASN A 205 15.53 -5.42 12.27
CA ASN A 205 15.12 -6.54 13.08
C ASN A 205 13.63 -6.42 13.39
N ASN A 206 12.86 -7.47 13.09
CA ASN A 206 11.48 -7.62 13.50
C ASN A 206 11.38 -8.79 14.47
N SER A 207 10.81 -8.54 15.65
CA SER A 207 10.64 -9.55 16.67
C SER A 207 9.32 -9.39 17.41
N THR A 208 8.82 -10.50 17.91
CA THR A 208 7.61 -10.56 18.74
C THR A 208 7.93 -11.21 20.07
N ALA A 209 7.19 -10.85 21.09
CA ALA A 209 7.26 -11.52 22.39
C ALA A 209 5.84 -11.74 22.93
N SER A 210 5.56 -12.95 23.40
CA SER A 210 4.33 -13.29 24.10
C SER A 210 4.63 -14.10 25.34
N LYS A 211 3.68 -14.12 26.27
CA LYS A 211 3.79 -14.94 27.49
C LYS A 211 3.88 -16.44 27.16
N GLU A 212 3.23 -16.85 26.07
CA GLU A 212 3.10 -18.27 25.67
C GLU A 212 4.30 -18.74 24.84
N GLU A 213 4.69 -17.94 23.84
CA GLU A 213 5.75 -18.31 22.87
C GLU A 213 7.13 -17.74 23.24
N GLY A 214 7.20 -16.84 24.25
CA GLY A 214 8.43 -16.15 24.60
C GLY A 214 8.84 -15.14 23.54
N TRP A 215 10.14 -14.92 23.41
CA TRP A 215 10.71 -14.03 22.40
C TRP A 215 10.95 -14.78 21.10
N LYS A 216 10.29 -14.34 20.02
CA LYS A 216 10.47 -14.89 18.68
C LYS A 216 11.01 -13.82 17.74
N ASN A 217 12.11 -14.12 17.09
CA ASN A 217 12.68 -13.28 16.06
C ASN A 217 12.07 -13.65 14.70
N ILE A 218 11.43 -12.68 14.04
CA ILE A 218 10.75 -12.89 12.76
C ILE A 218 11.74 -12.71 11.60
N SER A 219 12.51 -11.61 11.62
CA SER A 219 13.52 -11.35 10.60
C SER A 219 14.67 -10.51 11.10
N ASN A 220 15.87 -10.81 10.61
CA ASN A 220 17.07 -10.01 10.81
C ASN A 220 17.80 -9.87 9.50
N TYR A 221 18.03 -8.65 9.05
CA TYR A 221 18.77 -8.42 7.84
C TYR A 221 19.51 -7.09 7.84
N VAL A 222 20.48 -7.00 6.96
CA VAL A 222 21.18 -5.76 6.61
C VAL A 222 20.93 -5.52 5.13
N GLU A 223 20.57 -4.31 4.79
CA GLU A 223 20.29 -3.91 3.41
C GLU A 223 21.13 -2.68 3.02
N THR A 224 21.41 -2.56 1.73
CA THR A 224 22.06 -1.40 1.14
C THR A 224 21.70 -1.22 -0.32
N ALA A 225 21.47 0.02 -0.72
CA ALA A 225 21.21 0.40 -2.11
C ALA A 225 22.44 0.21 -3.00
N ILE A 226 22.29 -0.45 -4.14
CA ILE A 226 23.30 -0.55 -5.21
C ILE A 226 22.86 0.35 -6.36
N ARG A 227 23.11 1.65 -6.21
CA ARG A 227 22.63 2.71 -7.12
C ARG A 227 22.85 2.43 -8.61
N PRO A 228 24.05 1.97 -9.08
CA PRO A 228 24.26 1.71 -10.50
C PRO A 228 23.36 0.62 -11.08
N LEU A 229 22.90 -0.29 -10.24
CA LEU A 229 22.02 -1.39 -10.64
C LEU A 229 20.53 -1.06 -10.40
N LYS A 230 20.21 0.11 -9.83
CA LYS A 230 18.86 0.46 -9.35
C LYS A 230 18.26 -0.70 -8.55
N GLY A 231 19.04 -1.21 -7.60
CA GLY A 231 18.69 -2.41 -6.85
C GLY A 231 19.20 -2.36 -5.42
N GLU A 232 18.77 -3.33 -4.65
CA GLU A 232 19.09 -3.49 -3.24
C GLU A 232 19.78 -4.83 -2.98
N LEU A 233 20.84 -4.76 -2.18
CA LEU A 233 21.52 -5.93 -1.64
C LEU A 233 21.06 -6.16 -0.21
N THR A 234 20.45 -7.31 0.05
CA THR A 234 20.00 -7.75 1.36
C THR A 234 20.83 -8.94 1.82
N ILE A 235 21.31 -8.91 3.07
CA ILE A 235 22.08 -9.99 3.71
C ILE A 235 21.40 -10.34 5.03
N GLY A 236 20.99 -11.59 5.19
CA GLY A 236 20.26 -12.08 6.35
C GLY A 236 18.96 -12.76 5.96
N ASP A 237 17.89 -12.50 6.72
CA ASP A 237 16.56 -13.05 6.46
C ASP A 237 15.86 -12.20 5.38
N ALA A 238 15.66 -12.74 4.20
CA ALA A 238 15.07 -12.06 3.06
C ALA A 238 13.98 -12.91 2.42
N SER A 239 12.92 -12.25 1.95
CA SER A 239 11.89 -12.88 1.12
C SER A 239 12.25 -12.71 -0.35
N THR A 240 12.32 -13.82 -1.10
CA THR A 240 12.56 -13.73 -2.55
C THR A 240 11.36 -13.10 -3.26
N PRO A 241 11.55 -12.39 -4.37
CA PRO A 241 10.44 -11.87 -5.16
C PRO A 241 9.47 -12.97 -5.59
N GLY A 242 8.17 -12.71 -5.41
CA GLY A 242 7.08 -13.65 -5.72
C GLY A 242 6.44 -13.44 -7.10
N ASP A 243 7.09 -12.68 -7.98
CA ASP A 243 6.54 -12.33 -9.29
C ASP A 243 6.41 -13.55 -10.22
N ILE A 244 7.40 -14.43 -10.18
CA ILE A 244 7.53 -15.57 -11.09
C ILE A 244 7.31 -16.89 -10.34
N PHE A 245 8.06 -17.14 -9.28
CA PHE A 245 7.86 -18.24 -8.34
C PHE A 245 7.11 -17.76 -7.11
N ASP A 246 6.57 -18.68 -6.32
CA ASP A 246 6.13 -18.34 -4.97
C ASP A 246 7.34 -17.86 -4.15
N SER A 247 7.13 -16.82 -3.35
CA SER A 247 8.20 -16.24 -2.53
C SER A 247 8.70 -17.23 -1.49
N LEU A 248 10.00 -17.22 -1.26
CA LEU A 248 10.65 -18.05 -0.26
C LEU A 248 11.31 -17.17 0.78
N LEU A 249 11.09 -17.41 2.05
CA LEU A 249 11.89 -16.80 3.11
C LEU A 249 13.21 -17.55 3.20
N ILE A 250 14.31 -16.84 2.99
CA ILE A 250 15.66 -17.41 3.00
C ILE A 250 16.53 -16.67 4.00
N ARG A 251 17.50 -17.37 4.57
CA ARG A 251 18.62 -16.76 5.29
C ARG A 251 19.87 -16.86 4.41
N GLY A 252 20.26 -15.73 3.84
CA GLY A 252 21.34 -15.72 2.87
C GLY A 252 21.64 -14.34 2.31
N VAL A 253 21.81 -14.29 1.00
CA VAL A 253 22.11 -13.05 0.26
C VAL A 253 21.11 -12.92 -0.89
N GLN A 254 20.58 -11.73 -1.07
CA GLN A 254 19.70 -11.38 -2.18
C GLN A 254 20.15 -10.06 -2.79
N LEU A 255 20.22 -10.04 -4.12
CA LEU A 255 20.36 -8.82 -4.91
C LEU A 255 19.15 -8.73 -5.84
N SER A 256 18.35 -7.70 -5.72
CA SER A 256 17.15 -7.51 -6.55
C SER A 256 17.03 -6.06 -7.01
N SER A 257 16.38 -5.86 -8.14
CA SER A 257 15.95 -4.53 -8.55
C SER A 257 14.98 -3.98 -7.51
N ASP A 258 15.13 -2.69 -7.20
CA ASP A 258 14.29 -1.98 -6.26
C ASP A 258 13.31 -1.09 -7.04
N ASP A 259 12.03 -1.39 -6.87
CA ASP A 259 10.96 -0.65 -7.54
C ASP A 259 10.84 0.78 -7.02
N GLU A 260 11.27 1.06 -5.76
CA GLU A 260 11.29 2.40 -5.19
C GLU A 260 12.35 3.32 -5.83
N MET A 261 13.38 2.72 -6.45
CA MET A 261 14.36 3.45 -7.26
C MET A 261 13.87 3.75 -8.67
N THR A 262 12.64 3.37 -8.98
CA THR A 262 11.97 3.68 -10.24
C THR A 262 10.85 4.69 -9.99
N PRO A 263 10.52 5.55 -10.97
CA PRO A 263 9.44 6.53 -10.81
C PRO A 263 8.10 5.86 -10.47
N ASP A 264 7.29 6.49 -9.61
CA ASP A 264 5.99 5.99 -9.16
C ASP A 264 5.03 5.59 -10.30
N GLN A 265 5.19 6.20 -11.46
CA GLN A 265 4.40 5.87 -12.66
C GLN A 265 4.67 4.45 -13.17
N LEU A 266 5.73 3.82 -12.71
CA LEU A 266 6.21 2.51 -13.12
C LEU A 266 6.07 1.46 -12.03
N THR A 267 5.72 1.86 -10.79
CA THR A 267 5.64 0.98 -9.63
C THR A 267 4.27 0.32 -9.47
N GLY A 268 4.27 -0.91 -8.98
CA GLY A 268 3.10 -1.76 -8.84
C GLY A 268 2.38 -1.61 -7.49
N PHE A 269 1.28 -2.32 -7.37
CA PHE A 269 0.31 -2.31 -6.26
C PHE A 269 0.78 -3.12 -5.03
N ALA A 270 0.63 -2.59 -3.81
CA ALA A 270 0.81 -3.35 -2.56
C ALA A 270 -0.43 -4.18 -2.23
N PRO A 271 -0.29 -5.45 -1.77
CA PRO A 271 -1.44 -6.26 -1.40
C PRO A 271 -2.10 -5.74 -0.14
N MET A 272 -3.43 -5.60 -0.14
CA MET A 272 -4.22 -5.30 1.03
C MET A 272 -4.89 -6.58 1.55
N ILE A 273 -4.63 -6.93 2.82
CA ILE A 273 -5.35 -8.01 3.49
C ILE A 273 -6.57 -7.42 4.17
N ARG A 274 -7.73 -7.95 3.85
CA ARG A 274 -9.00 -7.61 4.47
C ARG A 274 -9.57 -8.84 5.15
N GLY A 275 -10.13 -8.65 6.34
CA GLY A 275 -10.75 -9.72 7.09
C GLY A 275 -11.75 -9.18 8.10
N ILE A 276 -12.42 -10.10 8.76
CA ILE A 276 -13.35 -9.80 9.86
C ILE A 276 -12.90 -10.62 11.05
N ALA A 277 -12.58 -9.95 12.16
CA ALA A 277 -12.32 -10.58 13.44
C ALA A 277 -13.59 -10.59 14.29
N LYS A 278 -13.95 -11.74 14.87
CA LYS A 278 -15.17 -11.90 15.72
C LYS A 278 -14.97 -11.29 17.11
N SER A 279 -13.74 -11.23 17.56
CA SER A 279 -13.32 -10.68 18.84
C SER A 279 -12.05 -9.87 18.68
N ASN A 280 -11.43 -9.40 19.75
CA ASN A 280 -10.05 -8.96 19.68
C ASN A 280 -9.20 -10.15 19.29
N ALA A 281 -8.67 -10.13 18.08
CA ALA A 281 -7.99 -11.25 17.48
C ALA A 281 -6.53 -10.93 17.16
N ARG A 282 -5.72 -11.97 17.11
CA ARG A 282 -4.37 -11.91 16.58
C ARG A 282 -4.42 -12.36 15.12
N VAL A 283 -4.08 -11.47 14.21
CA VAL A 283 -3.93 -11.78 12.80
C VAL A 283 -2.48 -12.14 12.54
N THR A 284 -2.26 -13.36 12.10
CA THR A 284 -0.95 -13.87 11.71
C THR A 284 -0.97 -14.09 10.20
N VAL A 285 -0.07 -13.43 9.50
CA VAL A 285 0.10 -13.59 8.05
C VAL A 285 1.33 -14.43 7.81
N ARG A 286 1.14 -15.53 7.09
CA ARG A 286 2.22 -16.43 6.69
C ARG A 286 2.38 -16.40 5.18
N GLU A 287 3.60 -16.46 4.75
CA GLU A 287 3.97 -16.68 3.36
C GLU A 287 4.77 -17.97 3.28
N ASN A 288 4.27 -18.94 2.53
CA ASN A 288 4.87 -20.28 2.42
C ASN A 288 5.18 -20.94 3.79
N GLY A 289 4.24 -20.82 4.74
CA GLY A 289 4.35 -21.36 6.10
C GLY A 289 5.10 -20.49 7.09
N ASN A 290 5.84 -19.46 6.66
CA ASN A 290 6.59 -18.58 7.54
C ASN A 290 5.77 -17.35 7.95
N VAL A 291 5.84 -16.98 9.23
CA VAL A 291 5.20 -15.76 9.71
C VAL A 291 5.97 -14.54 9.19
N ILE A 292 5.33 -13.74 8.35
CA ILE A 292 5.89 -12.48 7.83
C ILE A 292 5.31 -11.26 8.54
N TYR A 293 4.12 -11.38 9.10
CA TYR A 293 3.45 -10.29 9.80
C TYR A 293 2.51 -10.82 10.88
N GLN A 294 2.50 -10.13 12.01
CA GLN A 294 1.59 -10.47 13.10
C GLN A 294 1.12 -9.19 13.79
N ARG A 295 -0.18 -9.05 13.96
CA ARG A 295 -0.78 -7.86 14.59
C ARG A 295 -2.05 -8.23 15.36
N SER A 296 -2.26 -7.57 16.49
CA SER A 296 -3.55 -7.60 17.19
C SER A 296 -4.52 -6.63 16.52
N VAL A 297 -5.72 -7.10 16.20
CA VAL A 297 -6.79 -6.31 15.60
C VAL A 297 -8.02 -6.32 16.50
N PRO A 298 -8.78 -5.23 16.57
CA PRO A 298 -10.06 -5.21 17.29
C PRO A 298 -11.09 -6.10 16.56
N ALA A 299 -12.17 -6.46 17.25
CA ALA A 299 -13.30 -7.11 16.61
C ALA A 299 -13.89 -6.21 15.52
N GLY A 300 -14.29 -6.80 14.42
CA GLY A 300 -14.83 -6.11 13.26
C GLY A 300 -14.00 -6.28 12.00
N PRO A 301 -14.36 -5.61 10.92
CA PRO A 301 -13.58 -5.61 9.69
C PRO A 301 -12.25 -4.90 9.92
N PHE A 302 -11.17 -5.52 9.43
CA PHE A 302 -9.83 -4.94 9.46
C PHE A 302 -9.21 -4.91 8.06
N VAL A 303 -8.29 -3.97 7.88
CA VAL A 303 -7.46 -3.84 6.68
C VAL A 303 -6.01 -3.76 7.12
N ILE A 304 -5.16 -4.61 6.54
CA ILE A 304 -3.72 -4.56 6.67
C ILE A 304 -3.16 -4.14 5.32
N SER A 305 -2.54 -2.98 5.27
CA SER A 305 -1.93 -2.39 4.06
C SER A 305 -0.44 -2.09 4.22
N ASP A 306 0.09 -2.32 5.43
CA ASP A 306 1.46 -2.00 5.85
C ASP A 306 2.38 -3.23 5.88
N LEU A 307 2.19 -4.16 4.97
CA LEU A 307 3.02 -5.34 4.84
C LEU A 307 4.37 -4.99 4.20
N SER A 308 5.33 -4.56 5.00
CA SER A 308 6.64 -4.10 4.52
C SER A 308 7.61 -5.23 4.10
N SER A 309 7.29 -6.48 4.39
CA SER A 309 8.16 -7.64 4.12
C SER A 309 7.55 -8.62 3.12
N VAL A 310 6.62 -8.15 2.30
CA VAL A 310 5.91 -9.01 1.34
C VAL A 310 6.63 -8.96 0.01
N SER A 311 6.89 -10.11 -0.55
CA SER A 311 7.40 -10.21 -1.92
C SER A 311 6.38 -9.66 -2.93
N ASN A 312 6.85 -9.36 -4.14
CA ASN A 312 6.02 -8.75 -5.19
C ASN A 312 4.95 -9.67 -5.81
N GLY A 313 4.52 -10.72 -5.14
CA GLY A 313 3.47 -11.63 -5.57
C GLY A 313 3.55 -12.99 -4.87
N GLY A 314 2.43 -13.61 -4.59
CA GLY A 314 2.38 -14.90 -3.92
C GLY A 314 1.05 -15.20 -3.24
N LYS A 315 1.08 -16.08 -2.24
CA LYS A 315 -0.04 -16.43 -1.39
C LYS A 315 0.28 -16.07 0.04
N LEU A 316 -0.63 -15.37 0.66
CA LEU A 316 -0.58 -15.06 2.08
C LEU A 316 -1.64 -15.90 2.78
N ASP A 317 -1.20 -16.80 3.64
CA ASP A 317 -2.09 -17.53 4.52
C ASP A 317 -2.34 -16.68 5.75
N VAL A 318 -3.57 -16.22 5.89
CA VAL A 318 -4.01 -15.37 6.98
C VAL A 318 -4.73 -16.23 8.00
N THR A 319 -4.18 -16.31 9.19
CA THR A 319 -4.80 -16.95 10.35
C THR A 319 -5.29 -15.86 11.30
N ILE A 320 -6.57 -15.85 11.58
CA ILE A 320 -7.19 -15.00 12.59
C ILE A 320 -7.41 -15.88 13.80
N THR A 321 -6.62 -15.69 14.86
CA THR A 321 -6.78 -16.40 16.14
C THR A 321 -7.61 -15.50 17.05
N GLU A 322 -8.81 -15.92 17.35
CA GLU A 322 -9.76 -15.20 18.18
C GLU A 322 -9.42 -15.27 19.67
N ALA A 323 -10.08 -14.46 20.46
CA ALA A 323 -9.88 -14.42 21.92
C ALA A 323 -10.20 -15.75 22.64
N ASP A 324 -11.08 -16.57 22.08
CA ASP A 324 -11.45 -17.88 22.60
C ASP A 324 -10.52 -19.01 22.13
N GLY A 325 -9.50 -18.67 21.34
CA GLY A 325 -8.56 -19.62 20.74
C GLY A 325 -9.06 -20.24 19.43
N SER A 326 -10.27 -19.91 18.96
CA SER A 326 -10.74 -20.38 17.66
C SER A 326 -9.94 -19.72 16.53
N GLU A 327 -9.66 -20.49 15.48
CA GLU A 327 -8.91 -20.01 14.33
C GLU A 327 -9.76 -19.97 13.07
N THR A 328 -9.62 -18.90 12.33
CA THR A 328 -10.18 -18.77 10.98
C THR A 328 -9.02 -18.61 9.99
N HIS A 329 -8.97 -19.51 9.02
CA HIS A 329 -7.94 -19.48 8.00
C HIS A 329 -8.50 -18.92 6.69
N SER A 330 -7.76 -18.04 6.07
CA SER A 330 -8.06 -17.53 4.72
C SER A 330 -6.77 -17.36 3.94
N THR A 331 -6.84 -17.57 2.64
CA THR A 331 -5.69 -17.34 1.76
C THR A 331 -5.96 -16.12 0.91
N VAL A 332 -5.08 -15.15 0.99
CA VAL A 332 -5.09 -13.96 0.13
C VAL A 332 -4.02 -14.16 -0.93
N SER A 333 -4.45 -14.48 -2.14
CA SER A 333 -3.54 -14.47 -3.27
C SER A 333 -3.35 -13.03 -3.73
N TYR A 334 -2.12 -12.62 -3.81
CA TYR A 334 -1.77 -11.34 -4.40
C TYR A 334 -0.81 -11.61 -5.55
N SER A 335 -1.09 -11.01 -6.67
CA SER A 335 -0.24 -11.03 -7.83
C SER A 335 -0.08 -9.59 -8.26
N ASN A 336 1.15 -9.11 -8.20
CA ASN A 336 1.49 -8.13 -9.19
C ASN A 336 1.51 -8.91 -10.50
N VAL A 337 0.69 -8.53 -11.49
CA VAL A 337 1.02 -8.90 -12.86
C VAL A 337 2.50 -8.61 -12.98
N PRO A 338 3.37 -9.58 -13.38
CA PRO A 338 4.78 -9.31 -13.59
C PRO A 338 4.82 -7.97 -14.29
N GLN A 339 5.42 -6.98 -13.64
CA GLN A 339 5.19 -5.58 -13.97
C GLN A 339 5.38 -5.45 -15.45
N LEU A 340 4.31 -5.06 -16.16
CA LEU A 340 4.40 -4.84 -17.57
C LEU A 340 5.43 -3.74 -17.77
N LEU A 341 6.64 -4.16 -18.02
CA LEU A 341 7.80 -3.30 -18.11
C LEU A 341 7.74 -2.55 -19.42
N ARG A 342 8.07 -1.28 -19.40
CA ARG A 342 8.27 -0.52 -20.63
C ARG A 342 9.45 -1.09 -21.42
N ALA A 343 9.40 -0.95 -22.73
CA ALA A 343 10.47 -1.42 -23.60
C ALA A 343 11.85 -0.94 -23.12
N GLY A 344 12.79 -1.89 -22.97
CA GLY A 344 14.14 -1.62 -22.49
C GLY A 344 14.32 -1.64 -20.97
N GLN A 345 13.26 -1.72 -20.17
CA GLN A 345 13.37 -1.89 -18.72
C GLN A 345 13.68 -3.33 -18.34
N LEU A 346 14.50 -3.47 -17.30
CA LEU A 346 14.95 -4.74 -16.76
C LEU A 346 14.63 -4.82 -15.27
N LYS A 347 13.96 -5.90 -14.85
CA LYS A 347 13.79 -6.29 -13.46
C LYS A 347 14.46 -7.63 -13.22
N TYR A 348 15.23 -7.74 -12.15
CA TYR A 348 16.01 -8.93 -11.86
C TYR A 348 16.03 -9.25 -10.37
N SER A 349 16.27 -10.51 -10.04
CA SER A 349 16.60 -10.95 -8.69
C SER A 349 17.52 -12.15 -8.73
N LEU A 350 18.49 -12.17 -7.83
CA LEU A 350 19.37 -13.30 -7.57
C LEU A 350 19.43 -13.49 -6.06
N SER A 351 18.98 -14.64 -5.59
CA SER A 351 18.87 -14.98 -4.17
C SER A 351 19.52 -16.34 -3.90
N ALA A 352 20.36 -16.40 -2.89
CA ALA A 352 21.03 -17.62 -2.47
C ALA A 352 21.04 -17.71 -0.94
N GLY A 353 20.58 -18.84 -0.39
CA GLY A 353 20.53 -19.02 1.05
C GLY A 353 19.85 -20.30 1.48
N LYS A 354 19.67 -20.43 2.78
CA LYS A 354 18.92 -21.53 3.40
C LYS A 354 17.46 -21.15 3.50
N TYR A 355 16.59 -22.01 3.00
CA TYR A 355 15.15 -21.83 3.15
C TYR A 355 14.75 -21.93 4.63
N LEU A 356 13.95 -20.99 5.08
CA LEU A 356 13.40 -20.94 6.44
C LEU A 356 11.94 -21.38 6.40
N SER A 357 11.58 -22.32 7.24
CA SER A 357 10.20 -22.76 7.46
C SER A 357 9.93 -22.91 8.95
N ASP A 358 8.82 -22.37 9.41
CA ASP A 358 8.38 -22.54 10.80
C ASP A 358 7.87 -23.96 11.09
N THR A 359 7.52 -24.72 10.04
CA THR A 359 6.96 -26.07 10.14
C THR A 359 8.02 -27.16 10.23
N THR A 360 9.24 -26.87 9.81
CA THR A 360 10.35 -27.81 9.89
C THR A 360 11.15 -27.54 11.15
N GLY A 361 11.19 -28.48 12.07
CA GLY A 361 12.22 -28.46 13.12
C GLY A 361 13.61 -28.28 12.53
N ASP A 362 14.60 -27.92 13.32
CA ASP A 362 15.94 -27.48 12.92
C ASP A 362 16.71 -28.38 11.91
N GLU A 363 16.19 -29.55 11.58
CA GLU A 363 16.97 -30.58 10.89
C GLU A 363 17.04 -30.49 9.36
N LYS A 364 16.15 -29.74 8.68
CA LYS A 364 16.18 -29.69 7.19
C LYS A 364 15.87 -28.29 6.66
N LYS A 365 16.89 -27.45 6.61
CA LYS A 365 16.84 -26.14 5.93
C LYS A 365 17.57 -26.25 4.59
N PRO A 366 16.87 -26.65 3.49
CA PRO A 366 17.54 -26.84 2.21
C PRO A 366 18.09 -25.52 1.68
N GLU A 367 19.27 -25.60 1.06
CA GLU A 367 19.85 -24.45 0.37
C GLU A 367 19.15 -24.25 -0.97
N VAL A 368 18.91 -23.01 -1.34
CA VAL A 368 18.28 -22.63 -2.59
C VAL A 368 19.04 -21.53 -3.28
N LEU A 369 19.19 -21.66 -4.57
CA LEU A 369 19.58 -20.59 -5.48
C LEU A 369 18.38 -20.28 -6.37
N GLN A 370 17.87 -19.06 -6.30
CA GLN A 370 16.79 -18.57 -7.15
C GLN A 370 17.28 -17.40 -8.00
N SER A 371 16.93 -17.42 -9.28
CA SER A 371 17.14 -16.27 -10.16
C SER A 371 15.86 -15.96 -10.93
N THR A 372 15.55 -14.67 -11.09
CA THR A 372 14.43 -14.20 -11.89
C THR A 372 14.86 -13.04 -12.76
N LEU A 373 14.28 -12.93 -13.94
CA LEU A 373 14.54 -11.88 -14.91
C LEU A 373 13.25 -11.52 -15.63
N SER A 374 12.97 -10.22 -15.76
CA SER A 374 11.88 -9.70 -16.57
C SER A 374 12.42 -8.58 -17.47
N LEU A 375 12.10 -8.63 -18.74
CA LEU A 375 12.57 -7.69 -19.76
C LEU A 375 11.39 -7.10 -20.51
N GLY A 376 11.26 -5.78 -20.49
CA GLY A 376 10.30 -5.04 -21.30
C GLY A 376 10.71 -5.04 -22.78
N LEU A 377 9.83 -5.53 -23.62
CA LEU A 377 10.01 -5.65 -25.05
C LEU A 377 9.18 -4.59 -25.80
N PRO A 378 9.48 -4.31 -27.09
CA PRO A 378 8.59 -3.54 -27.95
C PRO A 378 7.17 -4.12 -27.98
N LEU A 379 6.20 -3.34 -28.48
CA LEU A 379 4.77 -3.69 -28.58
C LEU A 379 4.10 -3.90 -27.23
N ASN A 380 4.55 -3.20 -26.19
CA ASN A 380 3.99 -3.29 -24.85
C ASN A 380 3.93 -4.73 -24.31
N SER A 381 4.97 -5.49 -24.58
CA SER A 381 5.10 -6.86 -24.08
C SER A 381 6.27 -6.99 -23.11
N THR A 382 6.21 -7.99 -22.23
CA THR A 382 7.25 -8.32 -21.27
C THR A 382 7.54 -9.80 -21.33
N LEU A 383 8.79 -10.15 -21.56
CA LEU A 383 9.28 -11.52 -21.41
C LEU A 383 9.84 -11.68 -20.01
N TYR A 384 9.42 -12.73 -19.30
CA TYR A 384 9.94 -13.01 -17.98
C TYR A 384 10.15 -14.50 -17.75
N GLY A 385 11.05 -14.81 -16.84
CA GLY A 385 11.34 -16.19 -16.49
C GLY A 385 12.28 -16.28 -15.30
N GLY A 386 12.50 -17.51 -14.85
CA GLY A 386 13.34 -17.75 -13.69
C GLY A 386 13.72 -19.21 -13.52
N SER A 387 14.58 -19.43 -12.55
CA SER A 387 15.04 -20.77 -12.17
C SER A 387 15.22 -20.87 -10.65
N GLN A 388 14.96 -22.05 -10.12
CA GLN A 388 15.26 -22.43 -8.75
C GLN A 388 16.09 -23.71 -8.77
N PHE A 389 17.15 -23.75 -7.96
CA PHE A 389 18.08 -24.87 -7.91
C PHE A 389 18.36 -25.27 -6.46
N HIS A 390 18.27 -26.56 -6.23
CA HIS A 390 18.79 -27.29 -5.09
C HIS A 390 19.34 -28.63 -5.59
N GLU A 391 20.15 -29.32 -4.84
CA GLU A 391 20.72 -30.62 -5.24
C GLU A 391 19.65 -31.62 -5.71
N LYS A 392 18.52 -31.65 -4.99
CA LYS A 392 17.40 -32.59 -5.22
C LYS A 392 16.14 -31.94 -5.81
N PHE A 393 16.18 -30.62 -6.15
CA PHE A 393 15.05 -29.89 -6.71
C PHE A 393 15.50 -28.90 -7.80
N ARG A 394 14.72 -28.83 -8.87
CA ARG A 394 14.91 -27.84 -9.94
C ARG A 394 13.56 -27.37 -10.46
N ALA A 395 13.43 -26.06 -10.64
CA ALA A 395 12.27 -25.49 -11.30
C ALA A 395 12.72 -24.42 -12.32
N PHE A 396 11.96 -24.34 -13.42
CA PHE A 396 12.13 -23.34 -14.47
C PHE A 396 10.77 -22.76 -14.81
N SER A 397 10.72 -21.45 -14.94
CA SER A 397 9.51 -20.73 -15.35
C SER A 397 9.82 -19.84 -16.56
N LEU A 398 8.86 -19.74 -17.47
CA LEU A 398 8.89 -18.83 -18.60
C LEU A 398 7.50 -18.28 -18.86
N GLY A 399 7.40 -16.97 -19.07
CA GLY A 399 6.14 -16.31 -19.27
C GLY A 399 6.23 -15.09 -20.19
N LEU A 400 5.07 -14.70 -20.67
CA LEU A 400 4.86 -13.50 -21.49
C LEU A 400 3.72 -12.68 -20.91
N GLY A 401 3.96 -11.39 -20.79
CA GLY A 401 2.97 -10.39 -20.42
C GLY A 401 2.69 -9.42 -21.57
N PHE A 402 1.46 -8.94 -21.65
CA PHE A 402 1.00 -7.99 -22.65
C PHE A 402 0.21 -6.87 -21.99
N ASP A 403 0.62 -5.63 -22.21
CA ASP A 403 -0.18 -4.45 -21.90
C ASP A 403 -1.14 -4.18 -23.07
N LEU A 404 -2.41 -4.42 -22.83
CA LEU A 404 -3.48 -4.24 -23.83
C LEU A 404 -3.93 -2.78 -23.96
N LYS A 405 -3.18 -1.81 -23.41
CA LYS A 405 -3.50 -0.38 -23.27
C LYS A 405 -4.67 -0.11 -22.30
N ARG A 406 -4.82 1.14 -21.89
CA ARG A 406 -5.83 1.58 -20.92
C ARG A 406 -5.75 0.81 -19.57
N ALA A 407 -4.51 0.63 -19.05
CA ALA A 407 -4.25 -0.05 -17.79
C ALA A 407 -4.79 -1.51 -17.70
N ARG A 408 -4.78 -2.24 -18.82
CA ARG A 408 -5.16 -3.66 -18.92
C ARG A 408 -3.94 -4.52 -19.16
N GLY A 409 -3.70 -5.49 -18.28
CA GLY A 409 -2.59 -6.42 -18.39
C GLY A 409 -3.05 -7.87 -18.40
N VAL A 410 -2.43 -8.68 -19.24
CA VAL A 410 -2.57 -10.14 -19.26
C VAL A 410 -1.19 -10.75 -19.23
N ALA A 411 -1.02 -11.78 -18.42
CA ALA A 411 0.21 -12.55 -18.40
C ALA A 411 -0.09 -14.06 -18.34
N VAL A 412 0.73 -14.83 -19.02
CA VAL A 412 0.67 -16.29 -19.02
C VAL A 412 2.07 -16.82 -18.80
N ASP A 413 2.23 -17.73 -17.87
CA ASP A 413 3.49 -18.42 -17.64
C ASP A 413 3.29 -19.91 -17.38
N VAL A 414 4.35 -20.66 -17.64
CA VAL A 414 4.45 -22.07 -17.40
C VAL A 414 5.67 -22.33 -16.54
N THR A 415 5.45 -23.00 -15.42
CA THR A 415 6.52 -23.44 -14.51
C THR A 415 6.59 -24.95 -14.51
N LYS A 416 7.77 -25.47 -14.81
CA LYS A 416 8.08 -26.91 -14.72
C LYS A 416 8.98 -27.15 -13.52
N SER A 417 8.58 -28.11 -12.64
CA SER A 417 9.36 -28.50 -11.48
C SER A 417 9.70 -29.99 -11.49
N LYS A 418 10.84 -30.32 -10.90
CA LYS A 418 11.30 -31.69 -10.70
C LYS A 418 11.97 -31.79 -9.34
N GLY A 419 11.43 -32.66 -8.48
CA GLY A 419 11.94 -32.92 -7.14
C GLY A 419 12.24 -34.41 -6.93
N SER A 420 13.07 -34.70 -5.95
CA SER A 420 13.33 -36.06 -5.48
C SER A 420 13.57 -36.07 -3.97
N HIS A 421 13.07 -37.09 -3.28
CA HIS A 421 13.33 -37.36 -1.87
C HIS A 421 14.07 -38.69 -1.72
N GLU A 422 14.68 -38.92 -0.58
CA GLU A 422 15.53 -40.10 -0.38
C GLU A 422 14.77 -41.43 -0.47
N ASN A 423 13.46 -41.44 -0.14
CA ASN A 423 12.66 -42.66 -0.04
C ASN A 423 11.36 -42.60 -0.86
N THR A 424 11.18 -41.63 -1.76
CA THR A 424 9.94 -41.48 -2.53
C THR A 424 10.21 -41.31 -4.02
N ASP A 425 9.18 -41.55 -4.81
CA ASP A 425 9.22 -41.37 -6.27
C ASP A 425 9.60 -39.95 -6.65
N LYS A 426 10.29 -39.81 -7.77
CA LYS A 426 10.58 -38.53 -8.39
C LYS A 426 9.27 -37.84 -8.75
N THR A 427 9.13 -36.59 -8.32
CA THR A 427 8.01 -35.73 -8.70
C THR A 427 8.44 -34.89 -9.89
N GLU A 428 7.64 -34.86 -10.94
CA GLU A 428 7.82 -33.99 -12.08
C GLU A 428 6.45 -33.52 -12.57
N GLY A 429 6.26 -32.22 -12.63
CA GLY A 429 4.97 -31.65 -13.03
C GLY A 429 5.13 -30.23 -13.57
N GLU A 430 4.02 -29.73 -14.10
CA GLU A 430 3.94 -28.40 -14.69
C GLU A 430 2.78 -27.62 -14.05
N MET A 431 2.93 -26.31 -13.95
CA MET A 431 1.90 -25.38 -13.54
C MET A 431 1.75 -24.32 -14.61
N VAL A 432 0.52 -24.01 -14.97
CA VAL A 432 0.20 -22.89 -15.86
C VAL A 432 -0.52 -21.83 -15.04
N ARG A 433 -0.03 -20.60 -15.09
CA ARG A 433 -0.65 -19.44 -14.44
C ARG A 433 -1.14 -18.46 -15.50
N LEU A 434 -2.37 -17.98 -15.31
CA LEU A 434 -2.98 -16.89 -16.07
C LEU A 434 -3.32 -15.75 -15.12
N THR A 435 -2.77 -14.59 -15.38
CA THR A 435 -3.05 -13.37 -14.60
C THR A 435 -3.68 -12.32 -15.49
N TYR A 436 -4.75 -11.70 -15.02
CA TYR A 436 -5.40 -10.57 -15.66
C TYR A 436 -5.55 -9.42 -14.69
N ARG A 437 -5.23 -8.21 -15.14
CA ARG A 437 -5.46 -6.96 -14.41
C ARG A 437 -6.11 -5.95 -15.32
N ASN A 438 -7.07 -5.22 -14.77
CA ASN A 438 -7.69 -4.09 -15.44
C ASN A 438 -7.94 -2.98 -14.43
N SER A 439 -7.52 -1.76 -14.75
CA SER A 439 -7.89 -0.55 -14.04
C SER A 439 -8.64 0.34 -15.03
N ILE A 440 -9.87 0.72 -14.70
CA ILE A 440 -10.74 1.55 -15.52
C ILE A 440 -10.80 2.92 -14.85
N PRO A 441 -9.99 3.91 -15.29
CA PRO A 441 -9.89 5.20 -14.61
C PRO A 441 -11.22 5.97 -14.59
N GLU A 442 -12.04 5.84 -15.63
CA GLU A 442 -13.31 6.56 -15.76
C GLU A 442 -14.33 6.18 -14.69
N SER A 443 -14.24 4.98 -14.14
CA SER A 443 -15.13 4.47 -13.09
C SER A 443 -14.37 4.12 -11.80
N ASP A 444 -13.08 4.36 -11.76
CA ASP A 444 -12.18 3.95 -10.66
C ASP A 444 -12.40 2.48 -10.25
N THR A 445 -12.48 1.60 -11.26
CA THR A 445 -12.69 0.16 -11.08
C THR A 445 -11.38 -0.58 -11.28
N GLN A 446 -11.00 -1.40 -10.31
CA GLN A 446 -9.84 -2.28 -10.39
C GLN A 446 -10.31 -3.73 -10.36
N ILE A 447 -9.89 -4.51 -11.35
CA ILE A 447 -10.18 -5.94 -11.47
C ILE A 447 -8.85 -6.67 -11.52
N GLN A 448 -8.69 -7.69 -10.69
CA GLN A 448 -7.56 -8.59 -10.69
C GLN A 448 -8.03 -10.03 -10.65
N MET A 449 -7.51 -10.86 -11.56
CA MET A 449 -7.78 -12.29 -11.63
C MET A 449 -6.46 -13.04 -11.72
N ASP A 450 -6.32 -14.07 -10.90
CA ASP A 450 -5.22 -15.04 -10.94
C ASP A 450 -5.83 -16.43 -11.03
N SER A 451 -5.37 -17.23 -11.99
CA SER A 451 -5.82 -18.59 -12.19
C SER A 451 -4.61 -19.50 -12.36
N ARG A 452 -4.54 -20.57 -11.59
CA ARG A 452 -3.46 -21.54 -11.61
C ARG A 452 -4.01 -22.94 -11.89
N PHE A 453 -3.36 -23.65 -12.79
CA PHE A 453 -3.68 -25.00 -13.20
C PHE A 453 -2.47 -25.89 -12.98
N TYR A 454 -2.61 -26.86 -12.12
CA TYR A 454 -1.52 -27.73 -11.72
C TYR A 454 -1.68 -29.10 -12.37
N ALA A 455 -0.63 -29.58 -13.03
CA ALA A 455 -0.55 -30.96 -13.44
C ALA A 455 -0.28 -31.88 -12.23
N ASN A 456 -0.68 -33.14 -12.33
CA ASN A 456 -0.38 -34.12 -11.31
C ASN A 456 1.12 -34.17 -11.03
N LYS A 457 1.48 -34.24 -9.73
CA LYS A 457 2.88 -34.27 -9.25
C LYS A 457 3.67 -32.96 -9.39
N TYR A 458 3.04 -31.84 -9.75
CA TYR A 458 3.68 -30.55 -9.60
C TYR A 458 3.88 -30.24 -8.12
N GLN A 459 5.08 -29.77 -7.76
CA GLN A 459 5.40 -29.25 -6.44
C GLN A 459 6.14 -27.92 -6.60
N SER A 460 5.77 -26.93 -5.80
CA SER A 460 6.60 -25.75 -5.61
C SER A 460 7.84 -26.09 -4.78
N PHE A 461 8.83 -25.20 -4.70
CA PHE A 461 9.99 -25.43 -3.84
C PHE A 461 9.58 -25.58 -2.37
N SER A 462 8.67 -24.73 -1.90
CA SER A 462 8.15 -24.79 -0.52
C SER A 462 7.41 -26.10 -0.23
N ASP A 463 6.56 -26.58 -1.16
CA ASP A 463 5.86 -27.85 -1.03
C ASP A 463 6.87 -29.01 -0.96
N TRP A 464 7.86 -29.00 -1.84
CA TRP A 464 8.92 -30.01 -1.85
C TRP A 464 9.76 -29.98 -0.56
N ALA A 465 10.16 -28.79 -0.10
CA ALA A 465 10.98 -28.66 1.10
C ALA A 465 10.25 -29.08 2.38
N ASN A 466 8.94 -28.90 2.43
CA ASN A 466 8.09 -29.22 3.57
C ASN A 466 7.47 -30.65 3.46
N SER A 467 7.58 -31.31 2.30
CA SER A 467 7.06 -32.67 2.13
C SER A 467 7.90 -33.67 2.94
N GLY A 468 7.27 -34.36 3.87
CA GLY A 468 7.91 -35.30 4.80
C GLY A 468 7.58 -35.06 6.27
N GLN A 469 6.86 -34.01 6.57
CA GLN A 469 6.12 -33.81 7.82
C GLN A 469 4.62 -33.92 7.51
N GLU A 470 3.77 -34.02 8.53
CA GLU A 470 2.29 -34.17 8.46
C GLU A 470 1.55 -33.06 7.66
N TYR A 471 2.30 -32.23 6.97
CA TYR A 471 1.74 -31.26 6.03
C TYR A 471 1.32 -32.03 4.77
N GLN A 472 0.03 -32.26 4.66
CA GLN A 472 -0.55 -32.85 3.45
C GLN A 472 -0.06 -32.08 2.24
N ASP A 473 0.58 -32.77 1.33
CA ASP A 473 0.90 -32.28 -0.01
C ASP A 473 -0.22 -31.36 -0.47
N SER A 474 0.13 -30.17 -0.94
CA SER A 474 -0.85 -29.32 -1.61
C SER A 474 -1.28 -30.04 -2.89
N ASN A 475 -2.19 -30.97 -2.75
CA ASN A 475 -2.82 -31.74 -3.84
C ASN A 475 -3.72 -30.83 -4.68
N LYS A 476 -3.27 -29.58 -4.95
CA LYS A 476 -4.04 -28.60 -5.69
C LYS A 476 -4.09 -28.95 -7.17
N ARG A 477 -5.29 -28.88 -7.72
CA ARG A 477 -5.57 -29.09 -9.14
C ARG A 477 -5.83 -27.78 -9.86
N ARG A 478 -6.60 -26.89 -9.23
CA ARG A 478 -6.95 -25.59 -9.81
C ARG A 478 -7.16 -24.55 -8.72
N GLU A 479 -6.75 -23.34 -8.99
CA GLU A 479 -7.02 -22.19 -8.13
C GLU A 479 -7.52 -21.02 -8.98
N TYR A 480 -8.54 -20.33 -8.49
CA TYR A 480 -9.11 -19.13 -9.09
C TYR A 480 -9.27 -18.08 -8.01
N ASN A 481 -8.72 -16.92 -8.24
CA ASN A 481 -8.87 -15.76 -7.36
C ASN A 481 -9.30 -14.57 -8.22
N LEU A 482 -10.38 -13.91 -7.82
CA LEU A 482 -10.87 -12.69 -8.45
C LEU A 482 -11.09 -11.65 -7.37
N THR A 483 -10.50 -10.48 -7.56
CA THR A 483 -10.72 -9.31 -6.71
C THR A 483 -11.20 -8.15 -7.57
N VAL A 484 -12.27 -7.52 -7.15
CA VAL A 484 -12.83 -6.32 -7.76
C VAL A 484 -12.92 -5.24 -6.69
N ASN A 485 -12.33 -4.08 -6.95
CA ASN A 485 -12.50 -2.89 -6.14
C ASN A 485 -13.13 -1.81 -7.01
N GLN A 486 -14.14 -1.14 -6.49
CA GLN A 486 -14.90 -0.10 -7.18
C GLN A 486 -15.07 1.10 -6.26
N SER A 487 -14.46 2.24 -6.60
CA SER A 487 -14.81 3.51 -5.99
C SER A 487 -16.03 4.08 -6.75
N LEU A 488 -17.12 4.31 -6.07
CA LEU A 488 -18.30 4.95 -6.66
C LEU A 488 -18.22 6.45 -6.59
N THR A 489 -17.68 6.94 -5.48
CA THR A 489 -17.40 8.35 -5.19
C THR A 489 -16.16 8.39 -4.30
N ASP A 490 -15.63 9.56 -4.03
CA ASP A 490 -14.53 9.76 -3.07
C ASP A 490 -14.87 9.23 -1.67
N GLU A 491 -16.17 9.13 -1.36
CA GLU A 491 -16.69 8.73 -0.05
C GLU A 491 -17.19 7.28 -0.01
N HIS A 492 -17.43 6.63 -1.15
CA HIS A 492 -18.04 5.30 -1.21
C HIS A 492 -17.25 4.33 -2.08
N SER A 493 -16.93 3.17 -1.54
CA SER A 493 -16.24 2.09 -2.26
C SER A 493 -16.86 0.73 -2.01
N PHE A 494 -16.88 -0.12 -3.03
CA PHE A 494 -17.24 -1.54 -2.95
C PHE A 494 -16.01 -2.40 -3.21
N PHE A 495 -15.99 -3.57 -2.60
CA PHE A 495 -15.05 -4.63 -2.99
C PHE A 495 -15.73 -5.98 -3.03
N ALA A 496 -15.24 -6.84 -3.89
CA ALA A 496 -15.62 -8.24 -3.98
C ALA A 496 -14.38 -9.10 -4.14
N THR A 497 -14.24 -10.15 -3.33
CA THR A 497 -13.19 -11.16 -3.46
C THR A 497 -13.84 -12.52 -3.57
N LEU A 498 -13.44 -13.28 -4.59
CA LEU A 498 -13.90 -14.62 -4.87
C LEU A 498 -12.68 -15.52 -4.96
N SER A 499 -12.63 -16.57 -4.15
CA SER A 499 -11.57 -17.56 -4.20
C SER A 499 -12.16 -18.97 -4.28
N ARG A 500 -11.57 -19.79 -5.12
CA ARG A 500 -11.89 -21.22 -5.24
C ARG A 500 -10.62 -22.01 -5.45
N ALA A 501 -10.37 -22.96 -4.59
CA ALA A 501 -9.31 -23.95 -4.74
C ALA A 501 -9.93 -25.35 -4.85
N GLU A 502 -9.48 -26.12 -5.82
CA GLU A 502 -9.90 -27.51 -6.08
C GLU A 502 -8.66 -28.39 -5.95
N ASN A 503 -8.74 -29.40 -5.10
CA ASN A 503 -7.68 -30.37 -4.87
C ASN A 503 -7.82 -31.60 -5.78
N ILE A 504 -6.77 -32.44 -5.84
CA ILE A 504 -6.75 -33.67 -6.65
C ILE A 504 -7.75 -34.68 -6.13
N ASP A 505 -8.02 -34.71 -4.83
CA ASP A 505 -9.04 -35.56 -4.18
C ASP A 505 -10.48 -35.03 -4.42
N ASN A 506 -10.64 -33.99 -5.27
CA ASN A 506 -11.88 -33.30 -5.58
C ASN A 506 -12.49 -32.53 -4.39
N THR A 507 -11.78 -32.36 -3.28
CA THR A 507 -12.21 -31.43 -2.25
C THR A 507 -12.12 -29.98 -2.78
N VAL A 508 -13.10 -29.12 -2.46
CA VAL A 508 -13.17 -27.76 -2.97
C VAL A 508 -13.35 -26.78 -1.82
N SER A 509 -12.40 -25.87 -1.71
CA SER A 509 -12.52 -24.71 -0.81
C SER A 509 -13.03 -23.49 -1.59
N ARG A 510 -13.99 -22.76 -1.02
CA ARG A 510 -14.61 -21.58 -1.61
C ARG A 510 -14.71 -20.46 -0.59
N MET A 511 -14.34 -19.26 -0.99
CA MET A 511 -14.50 -18.05 -0.19
C MET A 511 -15.11 -16.93 -1.05
N TRP A 512 -16.11 -16.26 -0.50
CA TRP A 512 -16.74 -15.08 -1.08
C TRP A 512 -16.73 -13.99 -0.03
N GLN A 513 -16.26 -12.83 -0.40
CA GLN A 513 -16.28 -11.67 0.47
C GLN A 513 -16.77 -10.47 -0.32
N LEU A 514 -17.76 -9.78 0.21
CA LEU A 514 -18.34 -8.56 -0.34
C LEU A 514 -18.27 -7.47 0.72
N GLY A 515 -17.96 -6.26 0.33
CA GLY A 515 -17.97 -5.15 1.27
C GLY A 515 -18.34 -3.83 0.62
N TRP A 516 -18.92 -2.98 1.44
CA TRP A 516 -19.25 -1.61 1.11
C TRP A 516 -18.76 -0.71 2.22
N ASN A 517 -17.86 0.21 1.90
CA ASN A 517 -17.39 1.24 2.79
C ASN A 517 -17.96 2.57 2.33
N GLY A 518 -18.39 3.39 3.28
CA GLY A 518 -18.90 4.70 2.98
C GLY A 518 -18.65 5.69 4.10
N ALA A 519 -18.56 6.96 3.74
CA ALA A 519 -18.47 8.07 4.66
C ALA A 519 -19.63 9.04 4.42
N PHE A 520 -20.24 9.49 5.51
CA PHE A 520 -21.15 10.62 5.54
C PHE A 520 -20.44 11.76 6.27
N LYS A 521 -20.97 12.97 6.18
CA LYS A 521 -20.38 14.15 6.82
C LYS A 521 -20.04 13.95 8.30
N ILE A 522 -20.85 13.16 9.01
CA ILE A 522 -20.76 12.97 10.47
C ILE A 522 -20.38 11.55 10.90
N ALA A 523 -20.30 10.61 9.99
CA ALA A 523 -20.06 9.21 10.33
C ALA A 523 -19.50 8.44 9.11
N SER A 524 -18.71 7.42 9.37
CA SER A 524 -18.33 6.43 8.38
C SER A 524 -18.90 5.07 8.73
N PHE A 525 -19.11 4.23 7.71
CA PHE A 525 -19.58 2.87 7.93
C PHE A 525 -18.79 1.88 7.05
N SER A 526 -18.73 0.65 7.52
CA SER A 526 -18.22 -0.49 6.77
C SER A 526 -19.19 -1.66 6.94
N LEU A 527 -19.76 -2.11 5.84
CA LEU A 527 -20.61 -3.30 5.78
C LEU A 527 -19.82 -4.38 5.04
N ALA A 528 -19.64 -5.54 5.65
CA ALA A 528 -18.95 -6.64 5.03
C ALA A 528 -19.71 -7.96 5.23
N TYR A 529 -19.81 -8.74 4.18
CA TYR A 529 -20.38 -10.07 4.16
C TYR A 529 -19.33 -11.06 3.67
N SER A 530 -19.12 -12.12 4.42
CA SER A 530 -18.18 -13.18 4.08
C SER A 530 -18.87 -14.53 4.19
N MET A 531 -18.61 -15.41 3.25
CA MET A 531 -18.99 -16.82 3.33
C MET A 531 -17.85 -17.70 2.88
N THR A 532 -17.55 -18.69 3.70
CA THR A 532 -16.47 -19.65 3.47
C THR A 532 -17.02 -21.06 3.59
N ARG A 533 -16.60 -21.94 2.71
CA ARG A 533 -16.90 -23.36 2.78
C ARG A 533 -15.69 -24.16 2.35
N ASP A 534 -15.31 -25.08 3.19
CA ASP A 534 -14.44 -26.19 2.85
C ASP A 534 -15.31 -27.44 2.68
N ASP A 535 -15.01 -28.31 1.72
CA ASP A 535 -15.81 -29.52 1.50
C ASP A 535 -15.73 -30.50 2.69
N SER A 536 -14.72 -30.37 3.56
CA SER A 536 -14.67 -31.05 4.86
C SER A 536 -15.72 -30.52 5.85
N ALA A 537 -16.19 -29.27 5.64
CA ALA A 537 -17.20 -28.65 6.47
C ALA A 537 -18.61 -28.91 5.93
N ALA A 538 -19.50 -29.41 6.80
CA ALA A 538 -20.89 -29.74 6.42
C ALA A 538 -21.69 -28.50 5.97
N LYS A 539 -21.30 -27.28 6.38
CA LYS A 539 -22.04 -26.06 6.16
C LYS A 539 -21.15 -24.90 5.75
N TRP A 540 -21.77 -23.88 5.16
CA TRP A 540 -21.14 -22.60 4.89
C TRP A 540 -20.98 -21.80 6.19
N ASP A 541 -19.77 -21.36 6.52
CA ASP A 541 -19.58 -20.29 7.51
C ASP A 541 -19.93 -18.97 6.86
N LYS A 542 -20.96 -18.27 7.40
CA LYS A 542 -21.49 -17.02 6.87
C LYS A 542 -21.42 -15.96 7.95
N GLN A 543 -20.80 -14.85 7.64
CA GLN A 543 -20.60 -13.75 8.57
C GLN A 543 -21.06 -12.43 7.94
N LEU A 544 -21.80 -11.64 8.70
CA LEU A 544 -22.16 -10.28 8.37
C LEU A 544 -21.59 -9.35 9.44
N SER A 545 -20.87 -8.32 9.01
CA SER A 545 -20.32 -7.29 9.91
C SER A 545 -20.77 -5.92 9.47
N LEU A 546 -21.22 -5.11 10.43
CA LEU A 546 -21.50 -3.68 10.26
C LEU A 546 -20.71 -2.91 11.30
N THR A 547 -19.87 -2.00 10.85
CA THR A 547 -19.16 -1.03 11.69
C THR A 547 -19.66 0.37 11.40
N LEU A 548 -20.01 1.12 12.41
CA LEU A 548 -20.33 2.54 12.37
C LEU A 548 -19.28 3.30 13.18
N SER A 549 -18.71 4.37 12.65
CA SER A 549 -17.72 5.19 13.35
C SER A 549 -18.13 6.66 13.27
N VAL A 550 -18.17 7.33 14.42
CA VAL A 550 -18.56 8.73 14.55
C VAL A 550 -17.39 9.50 15.17
N PRO A 551 -16.74 10.41 14.42
CA PRO A 551 -15.74 11.29 14.98
C PRO A 551 -16.40 12.44 15.76
N PHE A 552 -15.88 12.73 16.95
CA PHE A 552 -16.28 13.88 17.76
C PHE A 552 -15.21 14.97 17.78
N SER A 553 -14.37 15.04 16.76
CA SER A 553 -13.27 15.99 16.64
C SER A 553 -13.73 17.45 16.62
N GLU A 554 -14.92 17.74 16.09
CA GLU A 554 -15.48 19.09 16.10
C GLU A 554 -15.85 19.56 17.53
N LEU A 555 -16.36 18.66 18.36
CA LEU A 555 -16.72 18.95 19.75
C LEU A 555 -15.50 18.95 20.68
N PHE A 556 -14.52 18.12 20.40
CA PHE A 556 -13.30 17.96 21.21
C PHE A 556 -12.04 18.02 20.32
N PRO A 557 -11.64 19.20 19.83
CA PRO A 557 -10.55 19.33 18.85
C PRO A 557 -9.21 18.81 19.35
N LYS A 558 -8.93 18.87 20.65
CA LYS A 558 -7.67 18.41 21.26
C LYS A 558 -7.62 16.90 21.44
N ALA A 559 -8.68 16.30 21.89
CA ALA A 559 -8.74 14.87 22.18
C ALA A 559 -9.16 14.03 20.97
N GLN A 560 -9.81 14.64 19.97
CA GLN A 560 -10.29 14.02 18.73
C GLN A 560 -10.90 12.63 18.94
N PRO A 561 -11.88 12.48 19.85
CA PRO A 561 -12.42 11.18 20.14
C PRO A 561 -13.22 10.64 18.96
N MET A 562 -13.12 9.33 18.75
CA MET A 562 -13.92 8.57 17.80
C MET A 562 -14.64 7.46 18.54
N VAL A 563 -15.94 7.35 18.33
CA VAL A 563 -16.77 6.27 18.85
C VAL A 563 -17.08 5.32 17.71
N SER A 564 -16.85 4.04 17.90
CA SER A 564 -17.15 3.00 16.94
C SER A 564 -18.07 1.95 17.53
N LEU A 565 -19.09 1.54 16.77
CA LEU A 565 -19.96 0.43 17.08
C LEU A 565 -19.80 -0.61 15.98
N THR A 566 -19.39 -1.82 16.36
CA THR A 566 -19.31 -2.95 15.44
C THR A 566 -20.29 -4.03 15.89
N THR A 567 -21.14 -4.46 14.96
CA THR A 567 -22.04 -5.60 15.15
C THR A 567 -21.67 -6.67 14.14
N MET A 568 -21.46 -7.88 14.61
CA MET A 568 -21.21 -9.05 13.77
C MET A 568 -22.21 -10.14 14.07
N SER A 569 -22.66 -10.80 13.04
CA SER A 569 -23.55 -11.95 13.13
C SER A 569 -23.02 -13.07 12.26
N ALA A 570 -22.70 -14.21 12.87
CA ALA A 570 -22.67 -15.47 12.16
C ALA A 570 -24.13 -15.89 11.94
N LEU A 571 -24.57 -15.97 10.70
CA LEU A 571 -25.99 -16.18 10.36
C LEU A 571 -26.57 -17.49 10.91
N GLU A 572 -25.78 -18.31 11.57
CA GLU A 572 -26.20 -19.54 12.26
C GLU A 572 -26.48 -19.37 13.77
N GLY A 573 -26.37 -18.15 14.30
CA GLY A 573 -26.86 -17.82 15.64
C GLY A 573 -25.87 -17.13 16.58
N ASP A 574 -24.64 -16.87 16.14
CA ASP A 574 -23.66 -16.14 16.95
C ASP A 574 -23.76 -14.63 16.66
N ILE A 575 -23.79 -13.83 17.70
CA ILE A 575 -23.82 -12.38 17.62
C ILE A 575 -22.71 -11.81 18.49
N SER A 576 -21.94 -10.88 17.95
CA SER A 576 -20.96 -10.10 18.70
C SER A 576 -21.19 -8.61 18.48
N ASN A 577 -21.25 -7.86 19.57
CA ASN A 577 -21.36 -6.42 19.56
C ASN A 577 -20.15 -5.82 20.27
N GLN A 578 -19.60 -4.76 19.71
CA GLN A 578 -18.43 -4.11 20.24
C GLN A 578 -18.61 -2.59 20.19
N LEU A 579 -18.39 -1.95 21.31
CA LEU A 579 -18.34 -0.50 21.44
C LEU A 579 -16.88 -0.09 21.69
N GLY A 580 -16.31 0.69 20.79
CA GLY A 580 -14.97 1.24 20.90
C GLY A 580 -15.00 2.75 21.08
N VAL A 581 -14.10 3.27 21.89
CA VAL A 581 -13.82 4.69 21.99
C VAL A 581 -12.32 4.87 21.92
N SER A 582 -11.85 5.72 21.02
CA SER A 582 -10.43 6.03 20.86
C SER A 582 -10.22 7.54 20.79
N GLY A 583 -9.02 8.01 21.08
CA GLY A 583 -8.72 9.43 21.02
C GLY A 583 -7.26 9.75 21.31
N LYS A 584 -6.94 11.04 21.37
CA LYS A 584 -5.61 11.56 21.70
C LYS A 584 -5.59 12.11 23.12
N VAL A 585 -4.42 12.19 23.73
CA VAL A 585 -4.25 12.79 25.05
C VAL A 585 -3.89 14.27 24.90
N GLY A 586 -4.92 15.13 25.04
CA GLY A 586 -4.76 16.59 24.97
C GLY A 586 -4.20 17.07 23.62
N ASP A 587 -3.22 17.97 23.66
CA ASP A 587 -2.56 18.52 22.45
C ASP A 587 -1.45 17.59 21.92
N ARG A 588 -1.19 16.45 22.57
CA ARG A 588 -0.17 15.48 22.19
C ARG A 588 -0.68 14.59 21.07
N GLN A 589 -0.09 14.75 19.90
CA GLN A 589 -0.40 13.88 18.74
C GLN A 589 0.33 12.54 18.81
N ASP A 590 1.33 12.43 19.66
CA ASP A 590 2.20 11.28 19.85
C ASP A 590 1.64 10.24 20.84
N LEU A 591 0.55 10.55 21.56
CA LEU A 591 -0.08 9.65 22.53
C LEU A 591 -1.55 9.44 22.20
N ASN A 592 -1.87 8.22 21.79
CA ASN A 592 -3.23 7.79 21.48
C ASN A 592 -3.69 6.75 22.50
N TRP A 593 -4.98 6.73 22.78
CA TRP A 593 -5.62 5.74 23.65
C TRP A 593 -6.83 5.14 22.98
N ASN A 594 -7.16 3.92 23.35
CA ASN A 594 -8.39 3.24 22.93
C ASN A 594 -8.95 2.41 24.07
N THR A 595 -10.26 2.34 24.13
CA THR A 595 -11.01 1.50 25.06
C THR A 595 -12.09 0.79 24.29
N GLN A 596 -12.34 -0.45 24.63
CA GLN A 596 -13.26 -1.29 23.92
C GLN A 596 -14.04 -2.19 24.88
N LEU A 597 -15.33 -2.26 24.69
CA LEU A 597 -16.24 -3.17 25.37
C LEU A 597 -16.83 -4.12 24.34
N SER A 598 -16.80 -5.42 24.58
CA SER A 598 -17.41 -6.39 23.69
C SER A 598 -18.38 -7.31 24.45
N TYR A 599 -19.40 -7.71 23.72
CA TYR A 599 -20.39 -8.69 24.14
C TYR A 599 -20.55 -9.71 23.02
N ALA A 600 -20.35 -10.98 23.32
CA ALA A 600 -20.54 -12.05 22.36
C ALA A 600 -21.49 -13.10 22.95
N ALA A 601 -22.52 -13.45 22.20
CA ALA A 601 -23.44 -14.52 22.49
C ALA A 601 -23.29 -15.60 21.41
N GLN A 602 -23.00 -16.81 21.83
CA GLN A 602 -22.91 -17.98 20.96
C GLN A 602 -24.12 -18.88 21.24
N LYS A 603 -24.56 -19.55 20.19
CA LYS A 603 -25.64 -20.52 20.32
C LYS A 603 -25.20 -21.65 21.26
N ASP A 604 -26.01 -21.95 22.24
CA ASP A 604 -25.80 -23.00 23.24
C ASP A 604 -24.61 -22.78 24.21
N GLN A 605 -24.08 -21.56 24.30
CA GLN A 605 -23.02 -21.17 25.24
C GLN A 605 -23.40 -19.93 26.04
N ALA A 606 -22.79 -19.78 27.21
CA ALA A 606 -22.97 -18.57 28.00
C ALA A 606 -22.36 -17.35 27.27
N ALA A 607 -23.07 -16.24 27.26
CA ALA A 607 -22.57 -15.01 26.68
C ALA A 607 -21.27 -14.55 27.37
N THR A 608 -20.32 -14.09 26.61
CA THR A 608 -19.05 -13.55 27.10
C THR A 608 -19.03 -12.03 27.00
N GLN A 609 -18.44 -11.40 27.98
CA GLN A 609 -18.21 -9.96 27.99
C GLN A 609 -16.71 -9.72 28.18
N SER A 610 -16.16 -8.78 27.44
CA SER A 610 -14.77 -8.37 27.64
C SER A 610 -14.63 -6.85 27.56
N ALA A 611 -13.64 -6.34 28.28
CA ALA A 611 -13.22 -4.96 28.21
C ALA A 611 -11.71 -4.91 27.96
N SER A 612 -11.28 -4.04 27.07
CA SER A 612 -9.87 -3.80 26.82
C SER A 612 -9.58 -2.30 26.78
N ALA A 613 -8.37 -1.93 27.18
CA ALA A 613 -7.86 -0.59 27.06
C ALA A 613 -6.42 -0.66 26.51
N GLY A 614 -6.11 0.25 25.63
CA GLY A 614 -4.78 0.35 25.02
C GLY A 614 -4.29 1.79 25.00
N MET A 615 -2.98 1.94 24.99
CA MET A 615 -2.32 3.23 24.83
C MET A 615 -1.14 3.04 23.89
N ASN A 616 -1.01 3.93 22.93
CA ASN A 616 0.09 3.92 21.94
C ASN A 616 0.81 5.27 22.01
N TYR A 617 2.13 5.20 22.22
CA TYR A 617 3.00 6.35 22.24
C TYR A 617 4.00 6.27 21.08
N GLN A 618 4.06 7.32 20.27
CA GLN A 618 5.02 7.46 19.19
C GLN A 618 6.03 8.55 19.57
N GLY A 619 7.21 8.12 20.05
CA GLY A 619 8.29 9.04 20.41
C GLY A 619 8.87 9.76 19.19
N ARG A 620 9.42 10.95 19.41
CA ARG A 620 9.99 11.81 18.35
C ARG A 620 11.48 11.61 18.13
N TYR A 621 12.11 10.63 18.80
CA TYR A 621 13.56 10.46 18.77
C TYR A 621 13.97 9.12 18.15
#